data_b02c1138b7ffbfbcb500d861a2d10a37
#
_entry.id   b02c1138b7ffbfbcb500d861a2d10a37
#
_cell.length_a   1.000
_cell.length_b   1.000
_cell.length_c   1.000
_cell.angle_alpha   90.00
_cell.angle_beta   90.00
_cell.angle_gamma   90.00
#
_symmetry.space_group_name_H-M   'P 1'
#
loop_
_entity.id
_entity.type
_entity.pdbx_description
1 polymer ?
#
loop_
_entity_poly.entity_id
_entity_poly.type
_entity_poly.pdbx_seq_one_letter_code
_entity_poly.pdbx_strand_id
1 'polypeptide(L)'
;DHEWLREAYRRTRKDGARGVDGQTAEEYAVRLDENLNALLDRFKAGTYKAPPVRRVHIPKGDGSKMRPIGVPTFEDKILQRAVVMILEAIYEQDFLDCSYGFRPGRSAHLALETLWKGLMAPMWGGWVLEIDIQSFFDTMDHGQLRTFLDQRVRDGVIRRTIDKWLKAGVLEDGRVRRTEEGTPQGGVLSPLLANIYLHEVVDRWFATEVLPRMRGRAFMIRYADDAVLVFEREEDARRVLDVLPKRFGKYALRLHPEKTRLVCFQQPGRIDPREVGNFDFLGFRHFWGKTRKGRWAVHRKTAPSRFTRALRVITLWCR
;
A
#
# COMPACT_ATOMS: atom_id res chain seq x y z
N ASP A 1 -16.24 -10.21 -20.70
CA ASP A 1 -17.12 -11.33 -21.04
C ASP A 1 -17.40 -12.20 -19.80
N HIS A 2 -18.27 -13.22 -19.97
CA HIS A 2 -18.68 -14.11 -18.89
C HIS A 2 -17.53 -14.94 -18.33
N GLU A 3 -16.66 -15.48 -19.20
CA GLU A 3 -15.52 -16.29 -18.77
C GLU A 3 -14.53 -15.48 -17.92
N TRP A 4 -14.36 -14.20 -18.22
CA TRP A 4 -13.53 -13.30 -17.42
C TRP A 4 -14.10 -13.07 -16.01
N LEU A 5 -15.44 -12.91 -15.89
CA LEU A 5 -16.10 -12.82 -14.59
C LEU A 5 -16.03 -14.14 -13.81
N ARG A 6 -16.13 -15.28 -14.52
CA ARG A 6 -15.95 -16.61 -13.90
C ARG A 6 -14.53 -16.79 -13.34
N GLU A 7 -13.52 -16.33 -14.08
CA GLU A 7 -12.15 -16.34 -13.57
C GLU A 7 -11.97 -15.37 -12.38
N ALA A 8 -12.56 -14.20 -12.44
CA ALA A 8 -12.58 -13.26 -11.30
C ALA A 8 -13.26 -13.88 -10.07
N TYR A 9 -14.38 -14.61 -10.27
CA TYR A 9 -15.02 -15.39 -9.19
C TYR A 9 -14.05 -16.41 -8.61
N ARG A 10 -13.33 -17.21 -9.43
CA ARG A 10 -12.36 -18.21 -8.95
C ARG A 10 -11.28 -17.55 -8.07
N ARG A 11 -10.76 -16.41 -8.48
CA ARG A 11 -9.72 -15.64 -7.76
C ARG A 11 -10.24 -14.85 -6.56
N THR A 12 -11.55 -14.73 -6.41
CA THR A 12 -12.12 -14.03 -5.25
C THR A 12 -12.17 -14.95 -4.05
N ARG A 13 -11.69 -14.46 -2.91
CA ARG A 13 -11.69 -15.19 -1.63
C ARG A 13 -13.12 -15.50 -1.17
N LYS A 14 -13.41 -16.76 -0.80
CA LYS A 14 -14.75 -17.24 -0.46
C LYS A 14 -15.11 -17.09 1.02
N ASP A 15 -14.12 -17.21 1.90
CA ASP A 15 -14.25 -17.16 3.38
C ASP A 15 -14.16 -15.72 3.94
N GLY A 16 -14.34 -14.70 3.10
CA GLY A 16 -14.27 -13.30 3.51
C GLY A 16 -15.55 -12.81 4.19
N ALA A 17 -15.43 -11.73 4.98
CA ALA A 17 -16.57 -11.09 5.61
C ALA A 17 -17.67 -10.70 4.61
N ARG A 18 -18.95 -10.81 5.01
CA ARG A 18 -20.13 -10.46 4.21
C ARG A 18 -20.25 -8.94 4.07
N GLY A 19 -20.78 -8.48 2.93
CA GLY A 19 -21.09 -7.08 2.67
C GLY A 19 -22.36 -6.59 3.36
N VAL A 20 -22.93 -5.50 2.84
CA VAL A 20 -24.18 -4.90 3.36
C VAL A 20 -25.40 -5.76 3.07
N ASP A 21 -25.36 -6.60 2.03
CA ASP A 21 -26.43 -7.52 1.61
C ASP A 21 -26.47 -8.82 2.42
N GLY A 22 -25.44 -9.07 3.24
CA GLY A 22 -25.31 -10.29 4.03
C GLY A 22 -25.04 -11.56 3.23
N GLN A 23 -24.94 -11.48 1.88
CA GLN A 23 -24.75 -12.65 1.01
C GLN A 23 -23.38 -13.28 1.17
N THR A 24 -23.34 -14.61 1.25
CA THR A 24 -22.09 -15.41 1.28
C THR A 24 -21.66 -15.82 -0.13
N ALA A 25 -20.44 -16.34 -0.23
CA ALA A 25 -19.93 -16.93 -1.46
C ALA A 25 -20.71 -18.18 -1.86
N GLU A 26 -21.11 -19.00 -0.88
CA GLU A 26 -21.87 -20.23 -1.10
C GLU A 26 -23.28 -19.91 -1.62
N GLU A 27 -23.97 -18.96 -1.02
CA GLU A 27 -25.29 -18.50 -1.46
C GLU A 27 -25.23 -17.90 -2.88
N TYR A 28 -24.19 -17.12 -3.19
CA TYR A 28 -23.98 -16.59 -4.54
C TYR A 28 -23.73 -17.71 -5.57
N ALA A 29 -23.03 -18.77 -5.17
CA ALA A 29 -22.65 -19.89 -6.05
C ALA A 29 -23.85 -20.76 -6.47
N VAL A 30 -24.97 -20.77 -5.72
CA VAL A 30 -26.18 -21.59 -6.04
C VAL A 30 -26.68 -21.30 -7.46
N ARG A 31 -26.62 -20.04 -7.90
CA ARG A 31 -27.01 -19.60 -9.25
C ARG A 31 -25.88 -18.82 -9.91
N LEU A 32 -24.67 -19.39 -9.90
CA LEU A 32 -23.46 -18.67 -10.30
C LEU A 32 -23.55 -18.06 -11.69
N ASP A 33 -23.93 -18.85 -12.71
CA ASP A 33 -23.95 -18.39 -14.10
C ASP A 33 -25.02 -17.33 -14.36
N GLU A 34 -26.20 -17.48 -13.74
CA GLU A 34 -27.27 -16.48 -13.81
C GLU A 34 -26.79 -15.16 -13.15
N ASN A 35 -26.19 -15.24 -11.97
CA ASN A 35 -25.69 -14.08 -11.25
C ASN A 35 -24.58 -13.36 -12.03
N LEU A 36 -23.62 -14.11 -12.62
CA LEU A 36 -22.55 -13.53 -13.41
C LEU A 36 -23.06 -12.88 -14.71
N ASN A 37 -24.03 -13.50 -15.40
CA ASN A 37 -24.65 -12.94 -16.59
C ASN A 37 -25.41 -11.64 -16.25
N ALA A 38 -26.23 -11.65 -15.21
CA ALA A 38 -26.97 -10.45 -14.77
C ALA A 38 -26.01 -9.32 -14.33
N LEU A 39 -24.89 -9.63 -13.70
CA LEU A 39 -23.86 -8.67 -13.36
C LEU A 39 -23.20 -8.08 -14.62
N LEU A 40 -22.85 -8.94 -15.59
CA LEU A 40 -22.25 -8.53 -16.86
C LEU A 40 -23.16 -7.59 -17.65
N ASP A 41 -24.46 -7.93 -17.73
CA ASP A 41 -25.45 -7.12 -18.44
C ASP A 41 -25.61 -5.74 -17.80
N ARG A 42 -25.72 -5.66 -16.46
CA ARG A 42 -25.75 -4.39 -15.74
C ARG A 42 -24.47 -3.57 -15.92
N PHE A 43 -23.33 -4.23 -15.95
CA PHE A 43 -22.04 -3.57 -16.17
C PHE A 43 -21.95 -3.00 -17.59
N LYS A 44 -22.28 -3.80 -18.63
CA LYS A 44 -22.25 -3.36 -20.04
C LYS A 44 -23.26 -2.25 -20.32
N ALA A 45 -24.48 -2.37 -19.80
CA ALA A 45 -25.52 -1.37 -19.94
C ALA A 45 -25.25 -0.07 -19.15
N GLY A 46 -24.18 -0.04 -18.31
CA GLY A 46 -23.89 1.11 -17.45
C GLY A 46 -24.85 1.30 -16.29
N THR A 47 -25.83 0.40 -16.10
CA THR A 47 -26.87 0.44 -15.04
C THR A 47 -26.37 -0.13 -13.72
N TYR A 48 -25.18 -0.75 -13.68
CA TYR A 48 -24.58 -1.22 -12.44
C TYR A 48 -24.47 -0.08 -11.42
N LYS A 49 -24.88 -0.35 -10.18
CA LYS A 49 -24.78 0.56 -9.04
C LYS A 49 -23.88 -0.07 -7.98
N ALA A 50 -22.81 0.62 -7.60
CA ALA A 50 -21.93 0.16 -6.52
C ALA A 50 -22.66 0.25 -5.17
N PRO A 51 -22.83 -0.86 -4.43
CA PRO A 51 -23.39 -0.82 -3.10
C PRO A 51 -22.43 -0.11 -2.12
N PRO A 52 -22.93 0.51 -1.04
CA PRO A 52 -22.06 1.01 0.02
C PRO A 52 -21.29 -0.15 0.66
N VAL A 53 -20.07 0.11 1.11
CA VAL A 53 -19.29 -0.89 1.85
C VAL A 53 -19.72 -0.93 3.31
N ARG A 54 -19.76 -2.13 3.92
CA ARG A 54 -20.05 -2.29 5.34
C ARG A 54 -18.80 -1.96 6.17
N ARG A 55 -18.92 -1.03 7.11
CA ARG A 55 -17.82 -0.67 8.01
C ARG A 55 -17.58 -1.77 9.06
N VAL A 56 -16.33 -2.17 9.20
CA VAL A 56 -15.84 -3.07 10.25
C VAL A 56 -14.59 -2.44 10.86
N HIS A 57 -14.51 -2.42 12.18
CA HIS A 57 -13.34 -1.90 12.87
C HIS A 57 -12.43 -3.05 13.29
N ILE A 58 -11.16 -3.00 12.87
CA ILE A 58 -10.13 -4.00 13.20
C ILE A 58 -9.08 -3.34 14.09
N PRO A 59 -8.64 -3.98 15.21
CA PRO A 59 -7.61 -3.44 16.07
C PRO A 59 -6.30 -3.15 15.30
N LYS A 60 -5.78 -1.93 15.41
CA LYS A 60 -4.51 -1.52 14.82
C LYS A 60 -3.38 -1.70 15.84
N GLY A 61 -2.30 -2.36 15.43
CA GLY A 61 -1.10 -2.47 16.27
C GLY A 61 -1.38 -3.14 17.60
N ASP A 62 -1.25 -2.40 18.70
CA ASP A 62 -1.42 -2.85 20.10
C ASP A 62 -2.89 -2.93 20.54
N GLY A 63 -3.83 -2.63 19.66
CA GLY A 63 -5.26 -2.60 19.97
C GLY A 63 -5.77 -1.28 20.54
N SER A 64 -4.90 -0.30 20.80
CA SER A 64 -5.28 1.02 21.32
C SER A 64 -6.06 1.87 20.29
N LYS A 65 -5.89 1.58 19.01
CA LYS A 65 -6.58 2.26 17.92
C LYS A 65 -7.26 1.26 17.00
N MET A 66 -8.42 1.62 16.48
CA MET A 66 -9.13 0.81 15.50
C MET A 66 -8.85 1.30 14.09
N ARG A 67 -8.74 0.35 13.14
CA ARG A 67 -8.67 0.64 11.70
C ARG A 67 -10.04 0.38 11.09
N PRO A 68 -10.68 1.37 10.50
CA PRO A 68 -11.94 1.16 9.79
C PRO A 68 -11.66 0.44 8.46
N ILE A 69 -12.36 -0.67 8.23
CA ILE A 69 -12.29 -1.44 6.98
C ILE A 69 -13.67 -1.43 6.34
N GLY A 70 -13.74 -1.14 5.04
CA GLY A 70 -14.95 -1.25 4.24
C GLY A 70 -15.04 -2.62 3.58
N VAL A 71 -16.10 -3.37 3.85
CA VAL A 71 -16.34 -4.70 3.28
C VAL A 71 -17.36 -4.59 2.15
N PRO A 72 -16.97 -4.78 0.87
CA PRO A 72 -17.90 -4.83 -0.28
C PRO A 72 -18.79 -6.07 -0.23
N THR A 73 -19.90 -6.05 -0.96
CA THR A 73 -20.72 -7.24 -1.23
C THR A 73 -19.90 -8.29 -1.96
N PHE A 74 -20.35 -9.56 -1.94
CA PHE A 74 -19.61 -10.62 -2.62
C PHE A 74 -19.58 -10.42 -4.13
N GLU A 75 -20.72 -10.04 -4.73
CA GLU A 75 -20.82 -9.69 -6.14
C GLU A 75 -19.88 -8.55 -6.52
N ASP A 76 -19.82 -7.52 -5.68
CA ASP A 76 -18.95 -6.37 -5.92
C ASP A 76 -17.46 -6.74 -5.86
N LYS A 77 -17.09 -7.67 -4.96
CA LYS A 77 -15.72 -8.21 -4.91
C LYS A 77 -15.34 -8.91 -6.22
N ILE A 78 -16.27 -9.62 -6.86
CA ILE A 78 -16.05 -10.29 -8.16
C ILE A 78 -15.82 -9.25 -9.25
N LEU A 79 -16.67 -8.24 -9.35
CA LEU A 79 -16.53 -7.20 -10.37
C LEU A 79 -15.26 -6.37 -10.17
N GLN A 80 -14.95 -6.00 -8.93
CA GLN A 80 -13.68 -5.34 -8.61
C GLN A 80 -12.49 -6.22 -9.00
N ARG A 81 -12.52 -7.53 -8.72
CA ARG A 81 -11.46 -8.47 -9.12
C ARG A 81 -11.31 -8.53 -10.64
N ALA A 82 -12.40 -8.56 -11.38
CA ALA A 82 -12.37 -8.56 -12.84
C ALA A 82 -11.68 -7.29 -13.40
N VAL A 83 -11.96 -6.13 -12.82
CA VAL A 83 -11.31 -4.86 -13.20
C VAL A 83 -9.85 -4.84 -12.77
N VAL A 84 -9.54 -5.31 -11.56
CA VAL A 84 -8.15 -5.41 -11.07
C VAL A 84 -7.30 -6.25 -12.02
N MET A 85 -7.77 -7.41 -12.48
CA MET A 85 -7.03 -8.29 -13.39
C MET A 85 -6.68 -7.60 -14.72
N ILE A 86 -7.54 -6.70 -15.21
CA ILE A 86 -7.26 -5.90 -16.42
C ILE A 86 -6.21 -4.81 -16.11
N LEU A 87 -6.44 -4.06 -15.03
CA LEU A 87 -5.58 -2.94 -14.67
C LEU A 87 -4.18 -3.41 -14.23
N GLU A 88 -4.06 -4.55 -13.55
CA GLU A 88 -2.76 -5.15 -13.20
C GLU A 88 -1.92 -5.41 -14.46
N ALA A 89 -2.52 -6.02 -15.51
CA ALA A 89 -1.80 -6.29 -16.75
C ALA A 89 -1.29 -5.02 -17.44
N ILE A 90 -1.99 -3.89 -17.27
CA ILE A 90 -1.60 -2.59 -17.83
C ILE A 90 -0.50 -1.95 -16.98
N TYR A 91 -0.72 -1.81 -15.67
CA TYR A 91 0.15 -1.02 -14.78
C TYR A 91 1.40 -1.75 -14.33
N GLU A 92 1.43 -3.11 -14.35
CA GLU A 92 2.68 -3.86 -14.08
C GLU A 92 3.79 -3.55 -15.11
N GLN A 93 3.45 -3.04 -16.29
CA GLN A 93 4.41 -2.57 -17.28
C GLN A 93 5.03 -1.21 -16.93
N ASP A 94 4.32 -0.41 -16.11
CA ASP A 94 4.74 0.94 -15.74
C ASP A 94 5.42 0.99 -14.36
N PHE A 95 5.01 0.10 -13.44
CA PHE A 95 5.48 0.11 -12.07
C PHE A 95 6.98 -0.16 -11.95
N LEU A 96 7.70 0.71 -11.25
CA LEU A 96 9.13 0.60 -11.07
C LEU A 96 9.51 -0.52 -10.09
N ASP A 97 10.76 -0.97 -10.19
CA ASP A 97 11.31 -2.05 -9.36
C ASP A 97 11.42 -1.72 -7.87
N CYS A 98 11.35 -0.45 -7.51
CA CYS A 98 11.35 0.00 -6.12
C CYS A 98 10.03 -0.29 -5.38
N SER A 99 8.94 -0.60 -6.10
CA SER A 99 7.60 -0.85 -5.55
C SER A 99 7.32 -2.35 -5.41
N TYR A 100 6.89 -2.77 -4.21
CA TYR A 100 6.72 -4.20 -3.86
C TYR A 100 5.30 -4.55 -3.37
N GLY A 101 4.61 -3.65 -2.68
CA GLY A 101 3.34 -3.96 -2.04
C GLY A 101 2.21 -4.24 -3.03
N PHE A 102 1.43 -5.30 -2.79
CA PHE A 102 0.24 -5.66 -3.56
C PHE A 102 0.46 -5.89 -5.06
N ARG A 103 1.67 -6.26 -5.47
CA ARG A 103 2.02 -6.55 -6.85
C ARG A 103 2.26 -8.04 -7.07
N PRO A 104 1.86 -8.61 -8.23
CA PRO A 104 2.14 -10.01 -8.58
C PRO A 104 3.65 -10.31 -8.53
N GLY A 105 4.01 -11.48 -7.97
CA GLY A 105 5.40 -11.91 -7.86
C GLY A 105 6.28 -11.09 -6.90
N ARG A 106 5.75 -10.07 -6.22
CA ARG A 106 6.46 -9.25 -5.23
C ARG A 106 6.00 -9.61 -3.81
N SER A 107 6.87 -9.43 -2.83
CA SER A 107 6.55 -9.71 -1.43
C SER A 107 7.31 -8.79 -0.47
N ALA A 108 6.86 -8.76 0.80
CA ALA A 108 7.58 -8.05 1.85
C ALA A 108 8.99 -8.61 2.07
N HIS A 109 9.18 -9.93 1.91
CA HIS A 109 10.49 -10.56 2.03
C HIS A 109 11.44 -10.11 0.92
N LEU A 110 10.96 -10.03 -0.33
CA LEU A 110 11.76 -9.49 -1.45
C LEU A 110 12.13 -8.03 -1.24
N ALA A 111 11.20 -7.20 -0.75
CA ALA A 111 11.47 -5.80 -0.40
C ALA A 111 12.57 -5.68 0.66
N LEU A 112 12.47 -6.48 1.73
CA LEU A 112 13.46 -6.53 2.81
C LEU A 112 14.82 -7.07 2.34
N GLU A 113 14.84 -8.02 1.43
CA GLU A 113 16.07 -8.57 0.86
C GLU A 113 16.76 -7.53 -0.04
N THR A 114 16.01 -6.86 -0.89
CA THR A 114 16.56 -5.79 -1.77
C THR A 114 17.08 -4.62 -0.95
N LEU A 115 16.35 -4.21 0.09
CA LEU A 115 16.82 -3.19 1.03
C LEU A 115 18.14 -3.61 1.69
N TRP A 116 18.22 -4.84 2.19
CA TRP A 116 19.43 -5.37 2.82
C TRP A 116 20.62 -5.42 1.85
N LYS A 117 20.41 -5.91 0.62
CA LYS A 117 21.45 -5.92 -0.42
C LYS A 117 21.95 -4.51 -0.73
N GLY A 118 21.04 -3.55 -0.85
CA GLY A 118 21.39 -2.15 -1.05
C GLY A 118 22.24 -1.60 0.10
N LEU A 119 21.82 -1.81 1.34
CA LEU A 119 22.54 -1.33 2.54
C LEU A 119 23.92 -2.00 2.73
N MET A 120 24.07 -3.26 2.29
CA MET A 120 25.32 -4.02 2.40
C MET A 120 26.26 -3.87 1.19
N ALA A 121 25.83 -3.22 0.12
CA ALA A 121 26.67 -3.00 -1.05
C ALA A 121 27.92 -2.17 -0.69
N PRO A 122 29.09 -2.43 -1.31
CA PRO A 122 30.32 -1.71 -1.02
C PRO A 122 30.13 -0.20 -1.16
N MET A 123 30.62 0.56 -0.17
CA MET A 123 30.52 2.02 -0.09
C MET A 123 29.08 2.58 0.09
N TRP A 124 28.11 1.73 0.30
CA TRP A 124 26.82 2.15 0.83
C TRP A 124 26.91 2.19 2.38
N GLY A 125 26.30 3.01 2.93
CA GLY A 125 26.19 3.35 4.32
C GLY A 125 25.97 4.82 4.34
N GLY A 126 24.93 5.30 4.97
CA GLY A 126 24.64 6.69 4.84
C GLY A 126 23.39 7.05 5.62
N TRP A 127 22.45 7.57 4.93
CA TRP A 127 21.27 8.18 5.53
C TRP A 127 20.02 7.48 5.07
N VAL A 128 19.18 7.09 6.01
CA VAL A 128 17.88 6.44 5.73
C VAL A 128 16.75 7.40 6.08
N LEU A 129 15.92 7.73 5.12
CA LEU A 129 14.73 8.53 5.29
C LEU A 129 13.52 7.60 5.31
N GLU A 130 12.91 7.44 6.49
CA GLU A 130 11.63 6.74 6.66
C GLU A 130 10.49 7.68 6.26
N ILE A 131 9.56 7.22 5.44
CA ILE A 131 8.37 7.96 5.01
C ILE A 131 7.14 7.23 5.52
N ASP A 132 6.29 7.93 6.26
CA ASP A 132 4.94 7.48 6.67
C ASP A 132 3.93 8.51 6.20
N ILE A 133 2.92 8.08 5.44
CA ILE A 133 1.86 8.95 4.93
C ILE A 133 0.68 8.91 5.89
N GLN A 134 0.25 10.08 6.36
CA GLN A 134 -0.87 10.17 7.30
C GLN A 134 -2.19 9.84 6.60
N SER A 135 -2.91 8.83 7.10
CA SER A 135 -4.26 8.47 6.62
C SER A 135 -4.40 8.34 5.10
N PHE A 136 -3.39 7.77 4.42
CA PHE A 136 -3.27 7.74 2.96
C PHE A 136 -4.57 7.36 2.24
N PHE A 137 -5.23 6.26 2.67
CA PHE A 137 -6.47 5.79 2.04
C PHE A 137 -7.66 6.72 2.25
N ASP A 138 -7.65 7.52 3.32
CA ASP A 138 -8.75 8.43 3.64
C ASP A 138 -8.58 9.80 2.95
N THR A 139 -7.35 10.14 2.50
CA THR A 139 -6.99 11.45 1.94
C THR A 139 -6.67 11.43 0.46
N MET A 140 -6.78 10.27 -0.20
CA MET A 140 -6.51 10.14 -1.64
C MET A 140 -7.48 11.00 -2.45
N ASP A 141 -6.98 11.96 -3.19
CA ASP A 141 -7.78 12.86 -4.02
C ASP A 141 -8.31 12.14 -5.27
N HIS A 142 -9.63 12.12 -5.45
CA HIS A 142 -10.27 11.43 -6.57
C HIS A 142 -9.98 12.11 -7.91
N GLY A 143 -9.79 13.44 -7.94
CA GLY A 143 -9.47 14.19 -9.14
C GLY A 143 -8.08 13.83 -9.66
N GLN A 144 -7.09 13.82 -8.77
CA GLN A 144 -5.73 13.39 -9.11
C GLN A 144 -5.69 11.92 -9.54
N LEU A 145 -6.39 11.04 -8.83
CA LEU A 145 -6.47 9.62 -9.20
C LEU A 145 -7.05 9.45 -10.61
N ARG A 146 -8.12 10.19 -10.95
CA ARG A 146 -8.70 10.19 -12.32
C ARG A 146 -7.66 10.62 -13.35
N THR A 147 -6.93 11.70 -13.08
CA THR A 147 -5.88 12.20 -13.97
C THR A 147 -4.81 11.13 -14.22
N PHE A 148 -4.41 10.38 -13.19
CA PHE A 148 -3.44 9.30 -13.34
C PHE A 148 -4.02 8.11 -14.13
N LEU A 149 -5.27 7.73 -13.86
CA LEU A 149 -5.94 6.66 -14.59
C LEU A 149 -6.13 7.02 -16.09
N ASP A 150 -6.41 8.30 -16.40
CA ASP A 150 -6.64 8.77 -17.79
C ASP A 150 -5.41 8.62 -18.68
N GLN A 151 -4.22 8.52 -18.12
CA GLN A 151 -3.00 8.30 -18.88
C GLN A 151 -2.99 6.91 -19.57
N ARG A 152 -3.61 5.90 -18.97
CA ARG A 152 -3.56 4.50 -19.42
C ARG A 152 -4.93 3.88 -19.71
N VAL A 153 -5.97 4.32 -19.05
CA VAL A 153 -7.30 3.72 -19.11
C VAL A 153 -8.29 4.70 -19.74
N ARG A 154 -8.62 4.48 -21.02
CA ARG A 154 -9.57 5.33 -21.77
C ARG A 154 -10.98 4.73 -21.87
N ASP A 155 -11.16 3.46 -21.45
CA ASP A 155 -12.47 2.83 -21.46
C ASP A 155 -13.42 3.50 -20.47
N GLY A 156 -14.50 4.10 -21.03
CA GLY A 156 -15.46 4.87 -20.24
C GLY A 156 -16.30 4.02 -19.29
N VAL A 157 -16.48 2.71 -19.57
CA VAL A 157 -17.25 1.83 -18.67
C VAL A 157 -16.42 1.52 -17.44
N ILE A 158 -15.16 1.15 -17.61
CA ILE A 158 -14.21 0.91 -16.50
C ILE A 158 -14.07 2.18 -15.67
N ARG A 159 -13.85 3.33 -16.29
CA ARG A 159 -13.66 4.62 -15.61
C ARG A 159 -14.88 5.00 -14.76
N ARG A 160 -16.08 4.95 -15.34
CA ARG A 160 -17.32 5.24 -14.60
C ARG A 160 -17.55 4.24 -13.47
N THR A 161 -17.16 3.00 -13.64
CA THR A 161 -17.34 1.98 -12.59
C THR A 161 -16.39 2.22 -11.42
N ILE A 162 -15.12 2.59 -11.69
CA ILE A 162 -14.19 3.00 -10.63
C ILE A 162 -14.75 4.21 -9.87
N ASP A 163 -15.26 5.21 -10.56
CA ASP A 163 -15.91 6.38 -9.95
C ASP A 163 -17.12 6.01 -9.08
N LYS A 164 -17.92 5.01 -9.50
CA LYS A 164 -19.04 4.50 -8.69
C LYS A 164 -18.53 3.89 -7.37
N TRP A 165 -17.45 3.12 -7.39
CA TRP A 165 -16.86 2.54 -6.18
C TRP A 165 -16.26 3.59 -5.26
N LEU A 166 -15.57 4.58 -5.79
CA LEU A 166 -15.02 5.68 -5.00
C LEU A 166 -16.12 6.49 -4.29
N LYS A 167 -17.31 6.59 -4.91
CA LYS A 167 -18.48 7.34 -4.40
C LYS A 167 -19.52 6.47 -3.70
N ALA A 168 -19.35 5.15 -3.63
CA ALA A 168 -20.35 4.23 -3.08
C ALA A 168 -20.74 4.53 -1.63
N GLY A 169 -19.82 5.14 -0.89
CA GLY A 169 -20.00 5.46 0.52
C GLY A 169 -19.82 4.24 1.45
N VAL A 170 -20.00 4.50 2.72
CA VAL A 170 -19.79 3.52 3.78
C VAL A 170 -21.04 3.43 4.64
N LEU A 171 -21.54 2.22 4.84
CA LEU A 171 -22.62 1.94 5.80
C LEU A 171 -22.01 1.70 7.18
N GLU A 172 -22.35 2.58 8.12
CA GLU A 172 -21.93 2.53 9.53
C GLU A 172 -23.12 2.90 10.42
N ASP A 173 -23.43 2.09 11.42
CA ASP A 173 -24.54 2.29 12.35
C ASP A 173 -25.90 2.56 11.66
N GLY A 174 -26.18 1.83 10.56
CA GLY A 174 -27.43 1.96 9.81
C GLY A 174 -27.52 3.21 8.92
N ARG A 175 -26.46 4.03 8.85
CA ARG A 175 -26.43 5.25 8.03
C ARG A 175 -25.37 5.16 6.95
N VAL A 176 -25.73 5.57 5.72
CA VAL A 176 -24.77 5.65 4.62
C VAL A 176 -24.09 7.03 4.65
N ARG A 177 -22.78 7.03 4.86
CA ARG A 177 -21.93 8.23 4.74
C ARG A 177 -21.20 8.19 3.41
N ARG A 178 -21.34 9.22 2.60
CA ARG A 178 -20.56 9.40 1.37
C ARG A 178 -19.33 10.22 1.68
N THR A 179 -18.21 9.83 1.07
CA THR A 179 -16.93 10.56 1.15
C THR A 179 -16.62 11.12 -0.23
N GLU A 180 -16.15 12.35 -0.31
CA GLU A 180 -15.68 12.98 -1.55
C GLU A 180 -14.20 12.70 -1.80
N GLU A 181 -13.49 12.23 -0.79
CA GLU A 181 -12.08 11.86 -0.80
C GLU A 181 -11.88 10.44 -0.28
N GLY A 182 -10.74 9.87 -0.61
CA GLY A 182 -10.32 8.57 -0.12
C GLY A 182 -10.92 7.39 -0.86
N THR A 183 -10.43 6.21 -0.52
CA THR A 183 -10.96 4.92 -0.99
C THR A 183 -11.23 4.03 0.20
N PRO A 184 -12.33 3.27 0.22
CA PRO A 184 -12.62 2.37 1.33
C PRO A 184 -11.46 1.39 1.54
N GLN A 185 -10.81 1.43 2.70
CA GLN A 185 -9.84 0.39 3.06
C GLN A 185 -10.52 -0.97 3.10
N GLY A 186 -10.02 -1.94 2.33
CA GLY A 186 -10.56 -3.31 2.29
C GLY A 186 -11.31 -3.67 1.00
N GLY A 187 -11.53 -2.72 0.09
CA GLY A 187 -11.95 -3.02 -1.28
C GLY A 187 -10.86 -3.79 -2.04
N VAL A 188 -11.26 -4.66 -2.97
CA VAL A 188 -10.33 -5.46 -3.79
C VAL A 188 -9.48 -4.57 -4.71
N LEU A 189 -10.06 -3.47 -5.18
CA LEU A 189 -9.42 -2.51 -6.09
C LEU A 189 -8.51 -1.51 -5.36
N SER A 190 -8.77 -1.18 -4.10
CA SER A 190 -8.08 -0.11 -3.37
C SER A 190 -6.56 -0.24 -3.32
N PRO A 191 -5.96 -1.44 -3.14
CA PRO A 191 -4.50 -1.59 -3.16
C PRO A 191 -3.85 -1.23 -4.50
N LEU A 192 -4.51 -1.56 -5.61
CA LEU A 192 -4.01 -1.22 -6.94
C LEU A 192 -4.12 0.28 -7.22
N LEU A 193 -5.26 0.91 -6.87
CA LEU A 193 -5.41 2.36 -6.98
C LEU A 193 -4.38 3.11 -6.13
N ALA A 194 -4.07 2.60 -4.94
CA ALA A 194 -3.01 3.10 -4.08
C ALA A 194 -1.64 3.05 -4.77
N ASN A 195 -1.33 1.92 -5.41
CA ASN A 195 -0.07 1.78 -6.15
C ASN A 195 0.00 2.71 -7.36
N ILE A 196 -1.09 2.86 -8.12
CA ILE A 196 -1.16 3.82 -9.25
C ILE A 196 -0.90 5.24 -8.76
N TYR A 197 -1.54 5.64 -7.66
CA TYR A 197 -1.37 6.97 -7.08
C TYR A 197 0.07 7.23 -6.64
N LEU A 198 0.63 6.31 -5.85
CA LEU A 198 1.99 6.45 -5.31
C LEU A 198 3.07 6.27 -6.38
N HIS A 199 2.81 5.52 -7.44
CA HIS A 199 3.70 5.45 -8.59
C HIS A 199 3.93 6.85 -9.19
N GLU A 200 2.86 7.62 -9.42
CA GLU A 200 2.97 8.96 -9.99
C GLU A 200 3.51 10.00 -9.00
N VAL A 201 3.09 9.91 -7.74
CA VAL A 201 3.47 10.89 -6.72
C VAL A 201 4.90 10.68 -6.23
N VAL A 202 5.32 9.42 -6.02
CA VAL A 202 6.58 9.08 -5.35
C VAL A 202 7.56 8.41 -6.28
N ASP A 203 7.18 7.26 -6.90
CA ASP A 203 8.13 6.39 -7.60
C ASP A 203 8.73 7.09 -8.82
N ARG A 204 7.89 7.57 -9.73
CA ARG A 204 8.33 8.31 -10.92
C ARG A 204 9.10 9.56 -10.54
N TRP A 205 8.57 10.37 -9.65
CA TRP A 205 9.22 11.59 -9.20
C TRP A 205 10.63 11.29 -8.64
N PHE A 206 10.75 10.27 -7.79
CA PHE A 206 12.05 9.89 -7.25
C PHE A 206 13.03 9.47 -8.36
N ALA A 207 12.57 8.62 -9.29
CA ALA A 207 13.41 8.12 -10.37
C ALA A 207 13.81 9.21 -11.39
N THR A 208 12.88 10.10 -11.77
CA THR A 208 13.09 11.03 -12.88
C THR A 208 13.54 12.42 -12.46
N GLU A 209 13.20 12.83 -11.23
CA GLU A 209 13.52 14.19 -10.76
C GLU A 209 14.53 14.19 -9.62
N VAL A 210 14.43 13.25 -8.66
CA VAL A 210 15.31 13.23 -7.50
C VAL A 210 16.65 12.60 -7.84
N LEU A 211 16.67 11.35 -8.31
CA LEU A 211 17.92 10.62 -8.56
C LEU A 211 18.92 11.38 -9.46
N PRO A 212 18.51 12.02 -10.58
CA PRO A 212 19.45 12.76 -11.42
C PRO A 212 20.09 13.99 -10.76
N ARG A 213 19.51 14.48 -9.67
CA ARG A 213 19.99 15.66 -8.92
C ARG A 213 20.81 15.32 -7.68
N MET A 214 20.97 14.03 -7.39
CA MET A 214 21.77 13.57 -6.25
C MET A 214 23.27 13.66 -6.57
N ARG A 215 24.07 14.05 -5.59
CA ARG A 215 25.53 14.06 -5.69
C ARG A 215 26.15 12.70 -5.31
N GLY A 216 25.46 11.98 -4.44
CA GLY A 216 25.79 10.60 -4.06
C GLY A 216 24.79 9.62 -4.64
N ARG A 217 25.02 8.35 -4.37
CA ARG A 217 24.06 7.28 -4.75
C ARG A 217 22.86 7.34 -3.84
N ALA A 218 21.69 7.03 -4.41
CA ALA A 218 20.44 6.89 -3.66
C ALA A 218 19.57 5.78 -4.27
N PHE A 219 18.71 5.17 -3.45
CA PHE A 219 17.69 4.26 -3.92
C PHE A 219 16.47 4.30 -2.97
N MET A 220 15.37 3.76 -3.42
CA MET A 220 14.12 3.70 -2.67
C MET A 220 13.57 2.29 -2.67
N ILE A 221 12.94 1.87 -1.57
CA ILE A 221 12.11 0.68 -1.46
C ILE A 221 10.75 1.11 -0.90
N ARG A 222 9.69 0.78 -1.63
CA ARG A 222 8.31 1.08 -1.22
C ARG A 222 7.47 -0.20 -1.15
N TYR A 223 6.72 -0.34 -0.08
CA TYR A 223 5.73 -1.39 0.11
C TYR A 223 4.38 -0.76 0.48
N ALA A 224 3.47 -0.64 -0.48
CA ALA A 224 2.23 0.16 -0.36
C ALA A 224 2.57 1.61 0.01
N ASP A 225 2.05 2.12 1.13
CA ASP A 225 2.28 3.45 1.68
C ASP A 225 3.56 3.55 2.55
N ASP A 226 4.15 2.43 2.96
CA ASP A 226 5.43 2.41 3.67
C ASP A 226 6.60 2.55 2.68
N ALA A 227 7.49 3.52 2.87
CA ALA A 227 8.66 3.70 2.03
C ALA A 227 9.92 4.07 2.83
N VAL A 228 11.06 3.61 2.35
CA VAL A 228 12.38 4.01 2.82
C VAL A 228 13.22 4.46 1.65
N LEU A 229 13.86 5.63 1.80
CA LEU A 229 14.83 6.17 0.85
C LEU A 229 16.21 6.11 1.51
N VAL A 230 17.18 5.61 0.77
CA VAL A 230 18.54 5.46 1.25
C VAL A 230 19.46 6.36 0.44
N PHE A 231 20.32 7.12 1.12
CA PHE A 231 21.22 8.08 0.52
C PHE A 231 22.65 7.86 1.01
N GLU A 232 23.61 8.03 0.13
CA GLU A 232 25.03 8.01 0.47
C GLU A 232 25.45 9.27 1.24
N ARG A 233 24.86 10.44 0.90
CA ARG A 233 25.18 11.75 1.45
C ARG A 233 24.04 12.35 2.26
N GLU A 234 24.40 12.98 3.38
CA GLU A 234 23.44 13.65 4.24
C GLU A 234 22.75 14.82 3.55
N GLU A 235 23.52 15.62 2.83
CA GLU A 235 22.99 16.81 2.14
C GLU A 235 21.90 16.44 1.12
N ASP A 236 22.09 15.32 0.41
CA ASP A 236 21.10 14.82 -0.53
C ASP A 236 19.83 14.37 0.21
N ALA A 237 19.98 13.64 1.31
CA ALA A 237 18.85 13.19 2.13
C ALA A 237 18.06 14.36 2.73
N ARG A 238 18.75 15.38 3.26
CA ARG A 238 18.12 16.60 3.81
C ARG A 238 17.39 17.38 2.74
N ARG A 239 17.99 17.60 1.58
CA ARG A 239 17.32 18.27 0.45
C ARG A 239 16.04 17.55 0.03
N VAL A 240 16.03 16.22 0.00
CA VAL A 240 14.83 15.45 -0.30
C VAL A 240 13.79 15.60 0.80
N LEU A 241 14.19 15.48 2.07
CA LEU A 241 13.28 15.68 3.21
C LEU A 241 12.59 17.06 3.18
N ASP A 242 13.32 18.11 2.82
CA ASP A 242 12.80 19.48 2.76
C ASP A 242 11.76 19.69 1.64
N VAL A 243 11.89 18.96 0.52
CA VAL A 243 10.95 19.09 -0.61
C VAL A 243 9.76 18.13 -0.53
N LEU A 244 9.87 17.03 0.23
CA LEU A 244 8.82 16.02 0.36
C LEU A 244 7.46 16.60 0.78
N PRO A 245 7.35 17.49 1.81
CA PRO A 245 6.05 18.04 2.22
C PRO A 245 5.37 18.81 1.09
N LYS A 246 6.13 19.55 0.29
CA LYS A 246 5.62 20.30 -0.87
C LYS A 246 5.17 19.34 -1.98
N ARG A 247 5.96 18.29 -2.25
CA ARG A 247 5.61 17.29 -3.25
C ARG A 247 4.32 16.57 -2.87
N PHE A 248 4.20 16.10 -1.65
CA PHE A 248 3.05 15.36 -1.16
C PHE A 248 1.81 16.28 -1.07
N GLY A 249 1.97 17.51 -0.59
CA GLY A 249 0.90 18.50 -0.49
C GLY A 249 0.26 18.86 -1.84
N LYS A 250 1.05 18.84 -2.94
CA LYS A 250 0.54 19.02 -4.31
C LYS A 250 -0.52 17.96 -4.69
N TYR A 251 -0.47 16.80 -4.06
CA TYR A 251 -1.35 15.66 -4.31
C TYR A 251 -2.23 15.33 -3.09
N ALA A 252 -2.58 16.32 -2.29
CA ALA A 252 -3.43 16.20 -1.12
C ALA A 252 -2.93 15.20 -0.05
N LEU A 253 -1.67 14.77 -0.11
CA LEU A 253 -1.07 13.86 0.86
C LEU A 253 -0.30 14.63 1.94
N ARG A 254 -0.25 14.06 3.13
CA ARG A 254 0.50 14.62 4.27
C ARG A 254 1.43 13.58 4.87
N LEU A 255 2.66 14.00 5.16
CA LEU A 255 3.61 13.17 5.90
C LEU A 255 3.26 13.16 7.39
N HIS A 256 3.45 12.00 8.03
CA HIS A 256 3.29 11.90 9.47
C HIS A 256 4.50 12.54 10.17
N PRO A 257 4.32 13.63 10.96
CA PRO A 257 5.45 14.44 11.46
C PRO A 257 6.40 13.67 12.38
N GLU A 258 5.88 12.73 13.19
CA GLU A 258 6.68 11.98 14.15
C GLU A 258 7.31 10.70 13.58
N LYS A 259 6.78 10.18 12.46
CA LYS A 259 7.25 8.92 11.89
C LYS A 259 8.08 9.12 10.63
N THR A 260 7.93 10.25 9.95
CA THR A 260 8.83 10.64 8.87
C THR A 260 10.10 11.19 9.49
N ARG A 261 11.19 10.46 9.37
CA ARG A 261 12.45 10.84 10.02
C ARG A 261 13.68 10.44 9.21
N LEU A 262 14.72 11.25 9.33
CA LEU A 262 16.03 10.98 8.77
C LEU A 262 16.92 10.33 9.84
N VAL A 263 17.50 9.18 9.50
CA VAL A 263 18.33 8.38 10.39
C VAL A 263 19.74 8.28 9.82
N CYS A 264 20.74 8.63 10.61
CA CYS A 264 22.13 8.31 10.28
C CYS A 264 22.34 6.80 10.42
N PHE A 265 22.59 6.12 9.30
CA PHE A 265 22.73 4.66 9.23
C PHE A 265 24.10 4.27 8.66
N GLN A 266 25.13 5.07 8.94
CA GLN A 266 26.50 4.78 8.53
C GLN A 266 27.06 3.57 9.27
N GLN A 267 27.98 2.86 8.61
CA GLN A 267 28.66 1.73 9.24
C GLN A 267 29.49 2.23 10.46
N PRO A 268 29.32 1.61 11.64
CA PRO A 268 30.13 1.92 12.78
C PRO A 268 31.64 1.77 12.49
N GLY A 269 32.45 2.71 13.00
CA GLY A 269 33.87 2.80 12.66
C GLY A 269 34.21 3.86 11.61
N ARG A 270 33.18 4.38 10.89
CA ARG A 270 33.29 5.57 10.03
C ARG A 270 32.84 6.85 10.74
N ILE A 271 32.01 6.71 11.77
CA ILE A 271 31.47 7.76 12.63
C ILE A 271 31.45 7.26 14.08
N ASP A 272 31.16 8.14 15.05
CA ASP A 272 30.91 7.73 16.43
C ASP A 272 29.77 6.70 16.48
N PRO A 273 29.96 5.52 17.08
CA PRO A 273 28.91 4.50 17.21
C PRO A 273 27.63 5.01 17.88
N ARG A 274 27.69 6.07 18.70
CA ARG A 274 26.53 6.68 19.36
C ARG A 274 25.65 7.46 18.42
N GLU A 275 26.18 7.91 17.29
CA GLU A 275 25.43 8.61 16.22
C GLU A 275 24.73 7.65 15.27
N VAL A 276 25.09 6.36 15.27
CA VAL A 276 24.49 5.34 14.40
C VAL A 276 23.11 4.98 14.89
N GLY A 277 22.11 5.32 14.09
CA GLY A 277 20.72 5.02 14.36
C GLY A 277 20.29 3.61 13.97
N ASN A 278 19.01 3.36 14.17
CA ASN A 278 18.30 2.21 13.65
C ASN A 278 16.95 2.67 13.09
N PHE A 279 16.38 1.90 12.18
CA PHE A 279 15.08 2.21 11.59
C PHE A 279 14.22 0.96 11.49
N ASP A 280 12.90 1.16 11.44
CA ASP A 280 11.91 0.10 11.36
C ASP A 280 11.27 0.09 9.98
N PHE A 281 11.28 -1.06 9.29
CA PHE A 281 10.61 -1.24 8.00
C PHE A 281 9.93 -2.60 7.92
N LEU A 282 8.69 -2.62 7.49
CA LEU A 282 7.83 -3.81 7.37
C LEU A 282 7.79 -4.70 8.63
N GLY A 283 7.92 -4.06 9.79
CA GLY A 283 7.88 -4.73 11.10
C GLY A 283 9.18 -5.34 11.55
N PHE A 284 10.27 -5.00 10.91
CA PHE A 284 11.61 -5.36 11.33
C PHE A 284 12.44 -4.11 11.62
N ARG A 285 13.20 -4.17 12.71
CA ARG A 285 14.23 -3.19 13.05
C ARG A 285 15.53 -3.55 12.38
N HIS A 286 16.09 -2.61 11.63
CA HIS A 286 17.38 -2.72 10.98
C HIS A 286 18.43 -2.00 11.83
N PHE A 287 19.58 -2.64 12.04
CA PHE A 287 20.67 -2.09 12.85
C PHE A 287 22.02 -2.70 12.43
N TRP A 288 23.10 -1.99 12.70
CA TRP A 288 24.43 -2.52 12.50
C TRP A 288 24.86 -3.41 13.66
N GLY A 289 25.44 -4.57 13.35
CA GLY A 289 25.97 -5.50 14.32
C GLY A 289 27.21 -6.23 13.77
N LYS A 290 27.99 -6.86 14.64
CA LYS A 290 29.13 -7.68 14.23
C LYS A 290 28.68 -9.11 13.91
N THR A 291 29.18 -9.66 12.82
CA THR A 291 29.07 -11.09 12.50
C THR A 291 29.95 -11.91 13.45
N ARG A 292 29.81 -13.23 13.44
CA ARG A 292 30.71 -14.14 14.20
C ARG A 292 32.19 -13.97 13.83
N LYS A 293 32.49 -13.47 12.62
CA LYS A 293 33.85 -13.19 12.14
C LYS A 293 34.31 -11.75 12.44
N GLY A 294 33.62 -11.01 13.31
CA GLY A 294 33.94 -9.64 13.71
C GLY A 294 33.67 -8.55 12.68
N ARG A 295 33.13 -8.86 11.50
CA ARG A 295 32.82 -7.89 10.44
C ARG A 295 31.48 -7.22 10.71
N TRP A 296 31.37 -5.92 10.40
CA TRP A 296 30.11 -5.21 10.46
C TRP A 296 29.14 -5.69 9.38
N ALA A 297 27.88 -5.90 9.77
CA ALA A 297 26.79 -6.24 8.87
C ALA A 297 25.47 -5.61 9.35
N VAL A 298 24.56 -5.38 8.43
CA VAL A 298 23.19 -4.98 8.77
C VAL A 298 22.40 -6.21 9.19
N HIS A 299 21.92 -6.17 10.42
CA HIS A 299 21.07 -7.19 11.03
C HIS A 299 19.62 -6.75 11.04
N ARG A 300 18.71 -7.71 11.10
CA ARG A 300 17.26 -7.52 11.25
C ARG A 300 16.76 -8.28 12.47
N LYS A 301 15.91 -7.65 13.26
CA LYS A 301 15.14 -8.29 14.32
C LYS A 301 13.70 -7.78 14.29
N THR A 302 12.76 -8.53 14.86
CA THR A 302 11.37 -8.09 15.00
C THR A 302 11.34 -6.71 15.66
N ALA A 303 10.59 -5.77 15.09
CA ALA A 303 10.43 -4.44 15.66
C ALA A 303 9.86 -4.54 17.09
N PRO A 304 10.34 -3.75 18.07
CA PRO A 304 9.94 -3.85 19.46
C PRO A 304 8.44 -3.81 19.69
N SER A 305 7.73 -2.96 18.96
CA SER A 305 6.26 -2.84 19.02
C SER A 305 5.55 -4.15 18.64
N ARG A 306 6.03 -4.85 17.60
CA ARG A 306 5.48 -6.15 17.19
C ARG A 306 5.82 -7.26 18.19
N PHE A 307 7.04 -7.26 18.71
CA PHE A 307 7.48 -8.23 19.70
C PHE A 307 6.67 -8.12 21.00
N THR A 308 6.53 -6.91 21.55
CA THR A 308 5.72 -6.65 22.75
C THR A 308 4.27 -7.07 22.56
N ARG A 309 3.69 -6.81 21.36
CA ARG A 309 2.34 -7.26 21.04
C ARG A 309 2.21 -8.78 21.03
N ALA A 310 3.14 -9.48 20.41
CA ALA A 310 3.14 -10.95 20.37
C ALA A 310 3.23 -11.53 21.77
N LEU A 311 4.10 -11.01 22.62
CA LEU A 311 4.20 -11.43 24.02
C LEU A 311 2.88 -11.21 24.79
N ARG A 312 2.24 -10.04 24.61
CA ARG A 312 0.95 -9.74 25.25
C ARG A 312 -0.14 -10.75 24.84
N VAL A 313 -0.24 -11.06 23.53
CA VAL A 313 -1.22 -12.04 23.02
C VAL A 313 -0.97 -13.42 23.62
N ILE A 314 0.29 -13.88 23.63
CA ILE A 314 0.65 -15.17 24.24
C ILE A 314 0.34 -15.19 25.73
N THR A 315 0.67 -14.13 26.47
CA THR A 315 0.38 -14.01 27.92
C THR A 315 -1.12 -14.08 28.19
N LEU A 316 -1.96 -13.44 27.34
CA LEU A 316 -3.41 -13.50 27.49
C LEU A 316 -3.97 -14.90 27.15
N TRP A 317 -3.36 -15.60 26.20
CA TRP A 317 -3.75 -16.96 25.85
C TRP A 317 -3.35 -17.99 26.92
N CYS A 318 -2.23 -17.77 27.64
CA CYS A 318 -1.75 -18.65 28.70
C CYS A 318 -2.48 -18.41 30.05
N ARG A 319 -3.30 -17.39 30.22
CA ARG A 319 -4.15 -17.11 31.38
C ARG A 319 -5.54 -17.69 31.22
#